data_55dd1acb1bbb2a99d738838ffe44cc4d
#
_entry.id   55dd1acb1bbb2a99d738838ffe44cc4d
#
_cell.length_a   1.000
_cell.length_b   1.000
_cell.length_c   1.000
_cell.angle_alpha   90.00
_cell.angle_beta   90.00
_cell.angle_gamma   90.00
#
_symmetry.space_group_name_H-M   'P 1'
#
loop_
_entity.id
_entity.type
_entity.pdbx_description
1 polymer ?
#
loop_
_entity_poly.entity_id
_entity_poly.type
_entity_poly.pdbx_seq_one_letter_code
_entity_poly.pdbx_strand_id
1 'polypeptide(L)' 'MQYAHGGDIYTYKNLLDFSINVNPLGPADAVVEAAARSLQRIGEYPDSQSRELRNALAEKKGLAAEQFVIGNGAADLLF' A
#
# COMPACT_ATOMS: atom_id res chain seq x y z
N MET A 1 -18.30 16.93 3.44
CA MET A 1 -17.37 17.44 2.40
C MET A 1 -17.00 16.29 1.48
N GLN A 2 -17.11 16.51 0.20
CA GLN A 2 -16.80 15.50 -0.79
C GLN A 2 -15.42 15.77 -1.38
N TYR A 3 -14.55 14.80 -1.31
CA TYR A 3 -13.21 14.91 -1.89
C TYR A 3 -13.21 14.27 -3.28
N ALA A 4 -12.74 15.00 -4.28
CA ALA A 4 -12.56 14.48 -5.61
C ALA A 4 -11.22 13.75 -5.69
N HIS A 5 -11.26 12.47 -6.05
CA HIS A 5 -10.08 11.65 -6.31
C HIS A 5 -10.03 11.24 -7.77
N GLY A 6 -8.81 11.09 -8.30
CA GLY A 6 -8.63 10.41 -9.58
C GLY A 6 -8.93 8.91 -9.46
N GLY A 7 -8.97 8.22 -10.59
CA GLY A 7 -9.15 6.78 -10.64
C GLY A 7 -10.57 6.28 -10.45
N ASP A 8 -11.56 7.14 -10.60
CA ASP A 8 -12.96 6.75 -10.51
C ASP A 8 -13.42 5.99 -11.76
N ILE A 9 -13.17 4.69 -11.76
CA ILE A 9 -13.58 3.78 -12.83
C ILE A 9 -15.04 3.35 -12.71
N TYR A 10 -15.71 3.73 -11.62
CA TYR A 10 -17.10 3.34 -11.33
C TYR A 10 -18.09 4.32 -11.94
N THR A 11 -17.79 5.61 -11.87
CA THR A 11 -18.56 6.67 -12.52
C THR A 11 -18.17 6.83 -13.98
N TYR A 12 -16.86 6.83 -14.25
CA TYR A 12 -16.32 7.07 -15.59
C TYR A 12 -15.76 5.77 -16.15
N LYS A 13 -16.48 5.19 -17.11
CA LYS A 13 -16.13 3.92 -17.74
C LYS A 13 -15.60 4.14 -19.15
N ASN A 14 -14.68 3.27 -19.58
CA ASN A 14 -14.11 3.29 -20.92
C ASN A 14 -13.38 4.59 -21.27
N LEU A 15 -12.83 5.26 -20.27
CA LEU A 15 -12.01 6.43 -20.45
C LEU A 15 -10.53 6.08 -20.38
N LEU A 16 -9.73 6.90 -21.04
CA LEU A 16 -8.28 6.86 -20.89
C LEU A 16 -7.93 7.64 -19.60
N ASP A 17 -7.50 6.93 -18.57
CA ASP A 17 -7.30 7.52 -17.24
C ASP A 17 -5.86 8.00 -17.04
N PHE A 18 -5.68 9.32 -16.98
CA PHE A 18 -4.42 9.96 -16.63
C PHE A 18 -4.43 10.58 -15.23
N SER A 19 -5.46 10.28 -14.43
CA SER A 19 -5.66 10.93 -13.14
C SER A 19 -4.88 10.30 -11.99
N ILE A 20 -4.38 9.08 -12.15
CA ILE A 20 -3.61 8.35 -11.13
C ILE A 20 -2.44 7.60 -11.77
N ASN A 21 -1.49 7.23 -10.93
CA ASN A 21 -0.35 6.41 -11.33
C ASN A 21 -0.62 4.96 -10.95
N VAL A 22 -1.03 4.16 -11.91
CA VAL A 22 -1.26 2.72 -11.75
C VAL A 22 -0.42 1.99 -12.79
N ASN A 23 0.28 0.94 -12.37
CA ASN A 23 1.02 0.11 -13.28
C ASN A 23 0.04 -0.62 -14.23
N PRO A 24 0.09 -0.37 -15.55
CA PRO A 24 -0.84 -1.00 -16.49
C PRO A 24 -0.67 -2.52 -16.58
N LEU A 25 0.47 -3.05 -16.14
CA LEU A 25 0.73 -4.50 -16.10
C LEU A 25 0.21 -5.15 -14.82
N GLY A 26 -0.36 -4.34 -13.92
CA GLY A 26 -0.84 -4.82 -12.62
C GLY A 26 0.28 -5.03 -11.60
N PRO A 27 -0.05 -5.56 -10.42
CA PRO A 27 0.95 -5.85 -9.40
C PRO A 27 1.83 -7.02 -9.78
N ALA A 28 3.04 -7.08 -9.22
CA ALA A 28 3.93 -8.22 -9.40
C ALA A 28 3.29 -9.50 -8.82
N ASP A 29 3.52 -10.63 -9.47
CA ASP A 29 2.97 -11.92 -9.02
C ASP A 29 3.35 -12.25 -7.58
N ALA A 30 4.59 -11.97 -7.19
CA ALA A 30 5.07 -12.20 -5.82
C ALA A 30 4.29 -11.39 -4.79
N VAL A 31 3.84 -10.18 -5.15
CA VAL A 31 3.02 -9.33 -4.27
C VAL A 31 1.64 -9.93 -4.09
N VAL A 32 1.02 -10.38 -5.18
CA VAL A 32 -0.30 -11.03 -5.15
C VAL A 32 -0.25 -12.29 -4.30
N GLU A 33 0.76 -13.12 -4.49
CA GLU A 33 0.94 -14.35 -3.72
C GLU A 33 1.15 -14.08 -2.23
N ALA A 34 1.95 -13.07 -1.89
CA ALA A 34 2.19 -12.69 -0.50
C ALA A 34 0.89 -12.19 0.16
N ALA A 35 0.10 -11.39 -0.56
CA ALA A 35 -1.20 -10.93 -0.08
C ALA A 35 -2.15 -12.10 0.16
N ALA A 36 -2.20 -13.07 -0.76
CA ALA A 36 -3.02 -14.26 -0.61
C ALA A 36 -2.62 -15.10 0.60
N ARG A 37 -1.31 -15.28 0.82
CA ARG A 37 -0.83 -16.00 2.00
C ARG A 37 -1.19 -15.29 3.31
N SER A 38 -1.20 -13.96 3.30
CA SER A 38 -1.52 -13.17 4.48
C SER A 38 -2.96 -13.33 4.95
N LEU A 39 -3.86 -13.82 4.10
CA LEU A 39 -5.25 -14.10 4.47
C LEU A 39 -5.36 -15.11 5.62
N GLN A 40 -4.37 -15.97 5.80
CA GLN A 40 -4.34 -16.91 6.93
C GLN A 40 -4.16 -16.21 8.28
N ARG A 41 -3.73 -14.95 8.25
CA ARG A 41 -3.44 -14.16 9.45
C ARG A 41 -4.46 -13.03 9.68
N ILE A 42 -5.54 -12.97 8.93
CA ILE A 42 -6.52 -11.88 9.06
C ILE A 42 -7.25 -11.84 10.39
N GLY A 43 -7.21 -12.94 11.15
CA GLY A 43 -7.78 -13.00 12.50
C GLY A 43 -6.89 -12.37 13.57
N GLU A 44 -5.64 -12.05 13.25
CA GLU A 44 -4.71 -11.45 14.19
C GLU A 44 -4.91 -9.93 14.26
N TYR A 45 -4.81 -9.37 15.45
CA TYR A 45 -4.82 -7.92 15.60
C TYR A 45 -3.55 -7.34 14.99
N PRO A 46 -3.64 -6.27 14.19
CA PRO A 46 -2.47 -5.71 13.54
C PRO A 46 -1.42 -5.22 14.53
N ASP A 47 -0.15 -5.39 14.16
CA ASP A 47 0.95 -4.81 14.91
C ASP A 47 0.96 -3.28 14.71
N SER A 48 0.62 -2.55 15.77
CA SER A 48 0.56 -1.09 15.74
C SER A 48 1.90 -0.42 15.41
N GLN A 49 3.00 -1.14 15.56
CA GLN A 49 4.35 -0.64 15.26
C GLN A 49 4.88 -1.12 13.91
N SER A 50 4.13 -1.93 13.18
CA SER A 50 4.52 -2.45 11.87
C SER A 50 5.95 -3.00 11.83
N ARG A 51 6.31 -3.78 12.84
CA ARG A 51 7.70 -4.22 13.06
C ARG A 51 8.22 -5.07 11.92
N GLU A 52 7.42 -6.02 11.45
CA GLU A 52 7.82 -6.91 10.36
C GLU A 52 8.15 -6.12 9.08
N LEU A 53 7.27 -5.19 8.72
CA LEU A 53 7.48 -4.35 7.53
C LEU A 53 8.67 -3.41 7.71
N ARG A 54 8.80 -2.76 8.86
CA ARG A 54 9.92 -1.85 9.13
C ARG A 54 11.25 -2.58 9.08
N ASN A 55 11.32 -3.77 9.66
CA ASN A 55 12.54 -4.58 9.64
C ASN A 55 12.90 -5.04 8.23
N ALA A 56 11.91 -5.43 7.43
CA ALA A 56 12.13 -5.82 6.03
C ALA A 56 12.66 -4.64 5.19
N LEU A 57 12.07 -3.46 5.38
CA LEU A 57 12.53 -2.24 4.70
C LEU A 57 13.95 -1.84 5.13
N ALA A 58 14.23 -1.93 6.42
CA ALA A 58 15.55 -1.63 6.98
C ALA A 58 16.62 -2.52 6.37
N GLU A 59 16.36 -3.82 6.30
CA GLU A 59 17.29 -4.78 5.68
C GLU A 59 17.51 -4.47 4.21
N LYS A 60 16.44 -4.22 3.46
CA LYS A 60 16.51 -3.96 2.02
C LYS A 60 17.24 -2.65 1.71
N LYS A 61 17.05 -1.62 2.54
CA LYS A 61 17.58 -0.27 2.29
C LYS A 61 18.93 -0.02 2.99
N GLY A 62 19.38 -0.92 3.84
CA GLY A 62 20.59 -0.72 4.62
C GLY A 62 20.47 0.40 5.65
N LEU A 63 19.28 0.56 6.23
CA LEU A 63 18.98 1.59 7.22
C LEU A 63 18.49 0.93 8.51
N ALA A 64 18.40 1.71 9.59
CA ALA A 64 17.83 1.22 10.84
C ALA A 64 16.29 1.23 10.77
N ALA A 65 15.66 0.27 11.44
CA ALA A 65 14.19 0.17 11.45
C ALA A 65 13.54 1.45 12.01
N GLU A 66 14.19 2.11 12.96
CA GLU A 66 13.74 3.36 13.58
C GLU A 66 13.67 4.54 12.59
N GLN A 67 14.31 4.41 11.43
CA GLN A 67 14.29 5.44 10.39
C GLN A 67 13.07 5.34 9.48
N PHE A 68 12.17 4.38 9.72
CA PHE A 68 10.97 4.18 8.92
C PHE A 68 9.72 4.52 9.72
N VAL A 69 8.83 5.28 9.10
CA VAL A 69 7.47 5.56 9.59
C VAL A 69 6.50 4.94 8.61
N ILE A 70 5.59 4.13 9.11
CA ILE A 70 4.59 3.44 8.29
C ILE A 70 3.24 4.10 8.50
N GLY A 71 2.55 4.38 7.41
CA GLY A 71 1.22 4.97 7.42
C GLY A 71 0.34 4.39 6.34
N ASN A 72 -0.94 4.61 6.48
CA ASN A 72 -1.95 4.14 5.52
C ASN A 72 -2.21 5.23 4.48
N GLY A 73 -1.35 5.30 3.48
CA GLY A 73 -1.39 6.32 2.45
C GLY A 73 -0.64 7.59 2.84
N ALA A 74 -0.40 8.45 1.84
CA ALA A 74 0.37 9.67 2.03
C ALA A 74 -0.28 10.64 3.02
N ALA A 75 -1.60 10.73 3.03
CA ALA A 75 -2.31 11.63 3.93
C ALA A 75 -2.07 11.29 5.41
N ASP A 76 -2.02 10.00 5.74
CA ASP A 76 -1.73 9.53 7.10
C ASP A 76 -0.33 9.95 7.56
N LEU A 77 0.61 9.98 6.64
CA LEU A 77 1.99 10.37 6.95
C LEU A 77 2.17 11.89 7.02
N LEU A 78 1.35 12.66 6.29
CA LEU A 78 1.45 14.12 6.24
C LEU A 78 0.71 14.79 7.40
N PHE A 79 -0.34 14.21 7.89
CA PHE A 79 -1.20 14.74 8.94
C PHE A 79 -1.17 13.90 10.21
#